data_1a47e73188bc921d6a731715ef44b73e
#
_entry.id   1a47e73188bc921d6a731715ef44b73e
#
_cell.length_a   1.000
_cell.length_b   1.000
_cell.length_c   1.000
_cell.angle_alpha   90.00
_cell.angle_beta   90.00
_cell.angle_gamma   90.00
#
_symmetry.space_group_name_H-M   'P 1'
#
loop_
_entity.id
_entity.type
_entity.pdbx_description
1 polymer ?
#
loop_
_entity_poly.entity_id
_entity_poly.type
_entity_poly.pdbx_seq_one_letter_code
_entity_poly.pdbx_strand_id
1 'polypeptide(L)'
;MIGARLGDRVLQIGNADPNLIARLAAKVGLSGQAAALVPEEAAAETVTRAAETQGVLVDVKVAPLRTPPFAQGWFDVVVIPELIGHMRPHERVGALQGARHVLRIGGRCLVIEAAPRGGLGALFSARSLDPHYRTAGGAETALQADGFKPVRTLAERNGLLFTEGVKPDAVK
;
A
#
# COMPACT_ATOMS: atom_id res chain seq x y z
N MET A 1 1.82 7.56 -11.44
CA MET A 1 2.90 6.79 -10.83
C MET A 1 2.45 5.41 -10.33
N ILE A 2 1.28 5.25 -9.71
CA ILE A 2 0.77 3.93 -9.26
C ILE A 2 0.55 2.97 -10.43
N GLY A 3 0.37 3.46 -11.64
CA GLY A 3 0.28 2.64 -12.85
C GLY A 3 -0.97 1.76 -12.92
N ALA A 4 -2.00 2.02 -12.11
CA ALA A 4 -3.28 1.34 -12.22
C ALA A 4 -3.93 1.67 -13.57
N ARG A 5 -4.57 0.68 -14.19
CA ARG A 5 -5.19 0.75 -15.52
C ARG A 5 -6.70 0.51 -15.40
N LEU A 6 -7.43 0.89 -16.43
CA LEU A 6 -8.83 0.54 -16.54
C LEU A 6 -9.00 -0.99 -16.46
N GLY A 7 -9.91 -1.45 -15.64
CA GLY A 7 -10.16 -2.87 -15.41
C GLY A 7 -9.30 -3.53 -14.33
N ASP A 8 -8.26 -2.86 -13.80
CA ASP A 8 -7.45 -3.44 -12.72
C ASP A 8 -8.27 -3.60 -11.42
N ARG A 9 -7.93 -4.61 -10.64
CA ARG A 9 -8.39 -4.82 -9.26
C ARG A 9 -7.34 -4.26 -8.32
N VAL A 10 -7.69 -3.21 -7.59
CA VAL A 10 -6.76 -2.48 -6.71
C VAL A 10 -7.18 -2.58 -5.26
N LEU A 11 -6.21 -2.78 -4.36
CA LEU A 11 -6.41 -2.78 -2.91
C LEU A 11 -5.52 -1.71 -2.28
N GLN A 12 -6.09 -0.88 -1.42
CA GLN A 12 -5.31 -0.05 -0.50
C GLN A 12 -5.29 -0.71 0.89
N ILE A 13 -4.11 -0.81 1.49
CA ILE A 13 -3.95 -1.25 2.88
C ILE A 13 -3.63 -0.04 3.75
N GLY A 14 -4.48 0.19 4.77
CA GLY A 14 -4.42 1.37 5.63
C GLY A 14 -5.20 2.56 5.09
N ASN A 15 -5.28 3.61 5.89
CA ASN A 15 -6.12 4.80 5.66
C ASN A 15 -5.35 6.13 5.71
N ALA A 16 -4.04 6.12 5.58
CA ALA A 16 -3.22 7.35 5.66
C ALA A 16 -3.58 8.38 4.57
N ASP A 17 -4.01 7.91 3.39
CA ASP A 17 -4.64 8.75 2.36
C ASP A 17 -5.96 8.11 1.89
N PRO A 18 -7.10 8.43 2.52
CA PRO A 18 -8.40 7.85 2.15
C PRO A 18 -8.87 8.30 0.75
N ASN A 19 -8.39 9.44 0.25
CA ASN A 19 -8.71 9.90 -1.09
C ASN A 19 -7.95 9.14 -2.18
N LEU A 20 -6.85 8.49 -1.85
CA LEU A 20 -6.05 7.75 -2.82
C LEU A 20 -6.85 6.59 -3.43
N ILE A 21 -7.51 5.77 -2.60
CA ILE A 21 -8.30 4.65 -3.12
C ILE A 21 -9.51 5.13 -3.93
N ALA A 22 -10.14 6.24 -3.53
CA ALA A 22 -11.24 6.81 -4.31
C ALA A 22 -10.76 7.29 -5.70
N ARG A 23 -9.58 7.94 -5.78
CA ARG A 23 -8.97 8.29 -7.08
C ARG A 23 -8.59 7.06 -7.91
N LEU A 24 -8.14 5.98 -7.26
CA LEU A 24 -7.85 4.71 -7.93
C LEU A 24 -9.13 4.04 -8.44
N ALA A 25 -10.21 4.06 -7.66
CA ALA A 25 -11.53 3.55 -8.07
C ALA A 25 -12.03 4.26 -9.33
N ALA A 26 -11.97 5.59 -9.36
CA ALA A 26 -12.31 6.36 -10.57
C ALA A 26 -11.44 5.96 -11.78
N LYS A 27 -10.16 5.69 -11.55
CA LYS A 27 -9.23 5.33 -12.62
C LYS A 27 -9.43 3.93 -13.19
N VAL A 28 -9.71 2.93 -12.33
CA VAL A 28 -9.95 1.57 -12.80
C VAL A 28 -11.33 1.39 -13.40
N GLY A 29 -12.26 2.30 -13.10
CA GLY A 29 -13.60 2.36 -13.67
C GLY A 29 -14.49 1.17 -13.27
N LEU A 30 -15.65 1.09 -13.90
CA LEU A 30 -16.67 0.08 -13.60
C LEU A 30 -16.27 -1.35 -13.99
N SER A 31 -15.30 -1.52 -14.88
CA SER A 31 -14.76 -2.84 -15.25
C SER A 31 -13.68 -3.33 -14.29
N GLY A 32 -13.16 -2.44 -13.44
CA GLY A 32 -12.21 -2.77 -12.40
C GLY A 32 -12.87 -2.92 -11.03
N GLN A 33 -12.05 -3.08 -10.00
CA GLN A 33 -12.51 -3.12 -8.61
C GLN A 33 -11.54 -2.33 -7.73
N ALA A 34 -12.08 -1.53 -6.81
CA ALA A 34 -11.31 -0.88 -5.77
C ALA A 34 -11.75 -1.40 -4.39
N ALA A 35 -10.78 -1.77 -3.57
CA ALA A 35 -11.02 -2.20 -2.20
C ALA A 35 -10.08 -1.52 -1.23
N ALA A 36 -10.47 -1.40 0.03
CA ALA A 36 -9.63 -0.93 1.13
C ALA A 36 -9.67 -1.92 2.29
N LEU A 37 -8.50 -2.19 2.87
CA LEU A 37 -8.34 -2.95 4.09
C LEU A 37 -7.85 -2.03 5.18
N VAL A 38 -8.60 -1.89 6.25
CA VAL A 38 -8.28 -1.04 7.38
C VAL A 38 -8.39 -1.80 8.70
N PRO A 39 -7.66 -1.38 9.77
CA PRO A 39 -7.64 -2.12 11.03
C PRO A 39 -8.85 -1.89 11.92
N GLU A 40 -9.64 -0.81 11.70
CA GLU A 40 -10.71 -0.38 12.60
C GLU A 40 -11.85 0.33 11.86
N GLU A 41 -13.04 0.36 12.47
CA GLU A 41 -14.25 0.95 11.89
C GLU A 41 -14.13 2.47 11.62
N ALA A 42 -13.48 3.24 12.50
CA ALA A 42 -13.28 4.66 12.29
C ALA A 42 -12.48 4.97 11.00
N ALA A 43 -11.51 4.10 10.68
CA ALA A 43 -10.77 4.17 9.43
C ALA A 43 -11.65 3.80 8.24
N ALA A 44 -12.54 2.81 8.39
CA ALA A 44 -13.47 2.40 7.34
C ALA A 44 -14.46 3.53 7.01
N GLU A 45 -15.04 4.19 8.01
CA GLU A 45 -15.92 5.34 7.82
C GLU A 45 -15.23 6.47 7.03
N THR A 46 -13.95 6.73 7.35
CA THR A 46 -13.16 7.78 6.68
C THR A 46 -12.97 7.46 5.19
N VAL A 47 -12.64 6.21 4.86
CA VAL A 47 -12.47 5.76 3.48
C VAL A 47 -13.81 5.76 2.73
N THR A 48 -14.88 5.28 3.36
CA THR A 48 -16.22 5.25 2.77
C THR A 48 -16.69 6.67 2.42
N ARG A 49 -16.55 7.62 3.35
CA ARG A 49 -16.89 9.02 3.11
C ARG A 49 -16.10 9.65 1.96
N ALA A 50 -14.81 9.32 1.84
CA ALA A 50 -14.00 9.78 0.72
C ALA A 50 -14.48 9.22 -0.62
N ALA A 51 -14.88 7.94 -0.66
CA ALA A 51 -15.44 7.30 -1.84
C ALA A 51 -16.79 7.92 -2.24
N GLU A 52 -17.69 8.11 -1.29
CA GLU A 52 -19.00 8.76 -1.48
C GLU A 52 -18.85 10.18 -2.04
N THR A 53 -17.91 10.98 -1.46
CA THR A 53 -17.64 12.35 -1.92
C THR A 53 -17.20 12.39 -3.37
N GLN A 54 -16.50 11.37 -3.84
CA GLN A 54 -16.03 11.26 -5.23
C GLN A 54 -16.99 10.47 -6.13
N GLY A 55 -18.12 9.99 -5.60
CA GLY A 55 -19.12 9.24 -6.36
C GLY A 55 -18.61 7.90 -6.92
N VAL A 56 -17.70 7.24 -6.21
CA VAL A 56 -17.10 5.96 -6.61
C VAL A 56 -17.41 4.85 -5.62
N LEU A 57 -17.31 3.59 -6.09
CA LEU A 57 -17.51 2.42 -5.25
C LEU A 57 -16.16 1.89 -4.76
N VAL A 58 -16.05 1.68 -3.44
CA VAL A 58 -14.90 1.03 -2.80
C VAL A 58 -15.42 -0.03 -1.83
N ASP A 59 -14.95 -1.27 -1.97
CA ASP A 59 -15.24 -2.36 -1.02
C ASP A 59 -14.33 -2.22 0.21
N VAL A 60 -14.86 -1.71 1.32
CA VAL A 60 -14.09 -1.49 2.55
C VAL A 60 -14.23 -2.67 3.49
N LYS A 61 -13.11 -3.25 3.93
CA LYS A 61 -13.06 -4.34 4.90
C LYS A 61 -12.28 -3.93 6.14
N VAL A 62 -12.84 -4.26 7.30
CA VAL A 62 -12.15 -4.12 8.60
C VAL A 62 -11.63 -5.48 9.01
N ALA A 63 -10.32 -5.66 9.03
CA ALA A 63 -9.68 -6.91 9.44
C ALA A 63 -8.18 -6.68 9.76
N PRO A 64 -7.53 -7.65 10.44
CA PRO A 64 -6.08 -7.61 10.63
C PRO A 64 -5.34 -7.59 9.29
N LEU A 65 -4.37 -6.67 9.14
CA LEU A 65 -3.67 -6.45 7.87
C LEU A 65 -2.87 -7.68 7.39
N ARG A 66 -2.50 -8.57 8.31
CA ARG A 66 -1.80 -9.84 8.02
C ARG A 66 -2.69 -10.91 7.39
N THR A 67 -4.00 -10.82 7.58
CA THR A 67 -4.99 -11.79 7.11
C THR A 67 -6.12 -11.09 6.36
N PRO A 68 -5.83 -10.49 5.18
CA PRO A 68 -6.85 -9.81 4.40
C PRO A 68 -8.00 -10.76 4.03
N PRO A 69 -9.27 -10.36 4.23
CA PRO A 69 -10.43 -11.21 3.93
C PRO A 69 -10.78 -11.20 2.43
N PHE A 70 -9.79 -11.40 1.58
CA PHE A 70 -9.91 -11.46 0.14
C PHE A 70 -9.31 -12.75 -0.42
N ALA A 71 -9.76 -13.16 -1.60
CA ALA A 71 -9.25 -14.36 -2.25
C ALA A 71 -7.75 -14.21 -2.59
N GLN A 72 -7.02 -15.31 -2.47
CA GLN A 72 -5.62 -15.38 -2.89
C GLN A 72 -5.48 -15.02 -4.38
N GLY A 73 -4.51 -14.19 -4.70
CA GLY A 73 -4.21 -13.85 -6.09
C GLY A 73 -5.28 -12.99 -6.78
N TRP A 74 -6.11 -12.29 -6.01
CA TRP A 74 -7.23 -11.53 -6.57
C TRP A 74 -6.84 -10.18 -7.16
N PHE A 75 -5.92 -9.46 -6.55
CA PHE A 75 -5.59 -8.09 -6.94
C PHE A 75 -4.42 -7.99 -7.92
N ASP A 76 -4.53 -7.02 -8.83
CA ASP A 76 -3.46 -6.63 -9.76
C ASP A 76 -2.46 -5.70 -9.09
N VAL A 77 -2.95 -4.80 -8.23
CA VAL A 77 -2.15 -3.80 -7.53
C VAL A 77 -2.58 -3.70 -6.07
N VAL A 78 -1.61 -3.74 -5.16
CA VAL A 78 -1.80 -3.37 -3.75
C VAL A 78 -1.00 -2.10 -3.49
N VAL A 79 -1.61 -1.12 -2.82
CA VAL A 79 -0.96 0.15 -2.44
C VAL A 79 -0.97 0.29 -0.92
N ILE A 80 0.17 0.62 -0.34
CA ILE A 80 0.37 0.79 1.10
C ILE A 80 0.91 2.20 1.35
N PRO A 81 0.03 3.21 1.56
CA PRO A 81 0.45 4.58 1.80
C PRO A 81 0.85 4.79 3.25
N GLU A 82 2.03 5.33 3.51
CA GLU A 82 2.56 5.84 4.79
C GLU A 82 2.25 4.96 6.01
N LEU A 83 2.37 3.64 5.87
CA LEU A 83 1.95 2.70 6.90
C LEU A 83 3.13 1.87 7.44
N ILE A 84 3.83 1.12 6.59
CA ILE A 84 4.76 0.08 7.05
C ILE A 84 5.98 0.63 7.78
N GLY A 85 6.39 1.86 7.50
CA GLY A 85 7.49 2.53 8.19
C GLY A 85 7.19 2.91 9.64
N HIS A 86 5.91 2.91 10.03
CA HIS A 86 5.44 3.21 11.41
C HIS A 86 5.10 1.95 12.21
N MET A 87 5.13 0.78 11.56
CA MET A 87 4.78 -0.50 12.18
C MET A 87 5.97 -1.13 12.89
N ARG A 88 5.69 -1.92 13.93
CA ARG A 88 6.70 -2.82 14.52
C ARG A 88 7.15 -3.84 13.48
N PRO A 89 8.39 -4.38 13.58
CA PRO A 89 8.92 -5.30 12.57
C PRO A 89 8.02 -6.47 12.23
N HIS A 90 7.43 -7.16 13.24
CA HIS A 90 6.55 -8.30 13.02
C HIS A 90 5.20 -7.94 12.37
N GLU A 91 4.66 -6.75 12.67
CA GLU A 91 3.42 -6.25 12.06
C GLU A 91 3.66 -5.90 10.59
N ARG A 92 4.80 -5.28 10.29
CA ARG A 92 5.26 -4.95 8.94
C ARG A 92 5.36 -6.19 8.06
N VAL A 93 6.05 -7.23 8.57
CA VAL A 93 6.16 -8.52 7.89
C VAL A 93 4.76 -9.10 7.63
N GLY A 94 3.90 -9.12 8.64
CA GLY A 94 2.52 -9.62 8.50
C GLY A 94 1.73 -8.85 7.43
N ALA A 95 1.81 -7.53 7.40
CA ALA A 95 1.11 -6.70 6.40
C ALA A 95 1.62 -6.96 4.97
N LEU A 96 2.95 -7.09 4.78
CA LEU A 96 3.54 -7.41 3.48
C LEU A 96 3.18 -8.82 3.01
N GLN A 97 3.20 -9.82 3.91
CA GLN A 97 2.74 -11.17 3.61
C GLN A 97 1.26 -11.20 3.21
N GLY A 98 0.41 -10.46 3.93
CA GLY A 98 -1.00 -10.28 3.57
C GLY A 98 -1.17 -9.66 2.18
N ALA A 99 -0.43 -8.60 1.89
CA ALA A 99 -0.41 -7.97 0.57
C ALA A 99 0.02 -8.95 -0.54
N ARG A 100 1.10 -9.72 -0.30
CA ARG A 100 1.60 -10.72 -1.24
C ARG A 100 0.61 -11.87 -1.44
N HIS A 101 -0.11 -12.29 -0.38
CA HIS A 101 -1.13 -13.34 -0.46
C HIS A 101 -2.24 -12.97 -1.45
N VAL A 102 -2.80 -11.77 -1.33
CA VAL A 102 -3.93 -11.32 -2.15
C VAL A 102 -3.54 -10.85 -3.56
N LEU A 103 -2.26 -10.53 -3.81
CA LEU A 103 -1.75 -10.21 -5.14
C LEU A 103 -1.70 -11.45 -6.03
N ARG A 104 -2.11 -11.30 -7.29
CA ARG A 104 -1.84 -12.32 -8.32
C ARG A 104 -0.33 -12.41 -8.64
N ILE A 105 0.08 -13.47 -9.27
CA ILE A 105 1.42 -13.59 -9.86
C ILE A 105 1.61 -12.46 -10.88
N GLY A 106 2.76 -11.78 -10.84
CA GLY A 106 3.04 -10.57 -11.62
C GLY A 106 2.29 -9.33 -11.13
N GLY A 107 1.48 -9.44 -10.07
CA GLY A 107 0.85 -8.29 -9.41
C GLY A 107 1.88 -7.45 -8.66
N ARG A 108 1.53 -6.18 -8.41
CA ARG A 108 2.48 -5.18 -7.90
C ARG A 108 2.05 -4.66 -6.54
N CYS A 109 3.00 -4.64 -5.60
CA CYS A 109 2.87 -3.95 -4.32
C CYS A 109 3.58 -2.61 -4.41
N LEU A 110 2.86 -1.52 -4.19
CA LEU A 110 3.41 -0.17 -4.08
C LEU A 110 3.41 0.29 -2.63
N VAL A 111 4.58 0.59 -2.12
CA VAL A 111 4.74 1.29 -0.84
C VAL A 111 5.01 2.76 -1.13
N ILE A 112 4.25 3.63 -0.46
CA ILE A 112 4.39 5.08 -0.56
C ILE A 112 4.80 5.59 0.81
N GLU A 113 5.93 6.29 0.91
CA GLU A 113 6.48 6.78 2.18
C GLU A 113 6.95 8.22 2.03
N ALA A 114 7.05 8.93 3.15
CA ALA A 114 7.70 10.23 3.16
C ALA A 114 9.17 10.08 2.74
N ALA A 115 9.59 10.85 1.74
CA ALA A 115 10.98 10.87 1.29
C ALA A 115 11.91 11.36 2.40
N PRO A 116 13.14 10.85 2.49
CA PRO A 116 14.12 11.32 3.45
C PRO A 116 14.38 12.82 3.23
N ARG A 117 14.03 13.65 4.22
CA ARG A 117 14.38 15.07 4.19
C ARG A 117 15.76 15.25 4.80
N GLY A 118 16.68 15.86 4.05
CA GLY A 118 17.96 16.34 4.59
C GLY A 118 17.78 17.63 5.38
N GLY A 119 18.66 17.90 6.36
CA GLY A 119 18.73 19.16 7.12
C GLY A 119 17.72 19.29 8.28
N LEU A 120 17.54 20.52 8.76
CA LEU A 120 16.71 20.88 9.92
C LEU A 120 15.22 20.47 9.78
N GLY A 121 14.73 20.23 8.57
CA GLY A 121 13.37 19.75 8.34
C GLY A 121 13.09 18.32 8.85
N ALA A 122 14.12 17.54 9.12
CA ALA A 122 14.00 16.19 9.71
C ALA A 122 13.52 16.23 11.17
N LEU A 123 13.76 17.33 11.88
CA LEU A 123 13.37 17.51 13.29
C LEU A 123 11.87 17.80 13.49
N PHE A 124 11.17 18.21 12.43
CA PHE A 124 9.75 18.58 12.48
C PHE A 124 8.82 17.53 11.84
N SER A 125 9.34 16.38 11.40
CA SER A 125 8.52 15.28 10.90
C SER A 125 7.89 14.52 12.08
N ALA A 126 6.76 14.97 12.56
CA ALA A 126 6.11 14.53 13.80
C ALA A 126 5.52 13.10 13.78
N ARG A 127 5.71 12.31 12.75
CA ARG A 127 5.46 10.86 12.75
C ARG A 127 6.78 10.14 12.65
N SER A 128 7.26 9.63 13.78
CA SER A 128 8.52 8.89 13.86
C SER A 128 8.42 7.57 13.10
N LEU A 129 8.97 7.56 11.89
CA LEU A 129 9.32 6.30 11.24
C LEU A 129 10.26 5.53 12.18
N ASP A 130 10.11 4.21 12.23
CA ASP A 130 11.05 3.35 12.92
C ASP A 130 12.48 3.64 12.40
N PRO A 131 13.41 4.13 13.25
CA PRO A 131 14.78 4.47 12.80
C PRO A 131 15.52 3.28 12.19
N HIS A 132 15.31 2.07 12.72
CA HIS A 132 15.90 0.84 12.21
C HIS A 132 15.37 0.48 10.82
N TYR A 133 14.09 0.73 10.56
CA TYR A 133 13.50 0.51 9.24
C TYR A 133 14.18 1.38 8.17
N ARG A 134 14.40 2.66 8.47
CA ARG A 134 15.06 3.58 7.51
C ARG A 134 16.50 3.20 7.25
N THR A 135 17.27 2.93 8.31
CA THR A 135 18.70 2.57 8.18
C THR A 135 18.91 1.22 7.52
N ALA A 136 17.92 0.31 7.62
CA ALA A 136 17.92 -0.98 6.95
C ALA A 136 17.53 -0.93 5.47
N GLY A 137 17.27 0.25 4.90
CA GLY A 137 16.92 0.41 3.48
C GLY A 137 15.41 0.56 3.19
N GLY A 138 14.59 0.76 4.23
CA GLY A 138 13.17 1.14 4.10
C GLY A 138 12.32 0.13 3.33
N ALA A 139 11.41 0.66 2.50
CA ALA A 139 10.46 -0.15 1.73
C ALA A 139 11.14 -1.12 0.75
N GLU A 140 12.28 -0.74 0.18
CA GLU A 140 12.98 -1.60 -0.78
C GLU A 140 13.45 -2.89 -0.11
N THR A 141 14.19 -2.79 0.98
CA THR A 141 14.64 -3.96 1.74
C THR A 141 13.49 -4.76 2.32
N ALA A 142 12.45 -4.11 2.82
CA ALA A 142 11.28 -4.79 3.38
C ALA A 142 10.54 -5.63 2.31
N LEU A 143 10.32 -5.10 1.11
CA LEU A 143 9.72 -5.83 0.00
C LEU A 143 10.60 -6.98 -0.49
N GLN A 144 11.93 -6.76 -0.60
CA GLN A 144 12.87 -7.82 -0.97
C GLN A 144 12.87 -8.96 0.03
N ALA A 145 12.89 -8.66 1.33
CA ALA A 145 12.87 -9.64 2.41
C ALA A 145 11.58 -10.48 2.42
N ASP A 146 10.45 -9.89 2.01
CA ASP A 146 9.17 -10.61 1.87
C ASP A 146 9.05 -11.37 0.53
N GLY A 147 10.07 -11.34 -0.32
CA GLY A 147 10.15 -12.13 -1.54
C GLY A 147 9.51 -11.48 -2.78
N PHE A 148 9.29 -10.17 -2.78
CA PHE A 148 8.97 -9.45 -4.00
C PHE A 148 10.21 -9.31 -4.90
N LYS A 149 10.05 -9.51 -6.21
CA LYS A 149 11.14 -9.44 -7.17
C LYS A 149 10.62 -9.21 -8.61
N PRO A 150 11.09 -8.19 -9.34
CA PRO A 150 12.04 -7.16 -8.92
C PRO A 150 11.42 -6.17 -7.93
N VAL A 151 12.29 -5.49 -7.16
CA VAL A 151 11.93 -4.34 -6.33
C VAL A 151 12.70 -3.13 -6.85
N ARG A 152 12.03 -1.98 -6.95
CA ARG A 152 12.63 -0.75 -7.46
C ARG A 152 11.94 0.49 -6.93
N THR A 153 12.69 1.55 -6.72
CA THR A 153 12.15 2.88 -6.51
C THR A 153 11.71 3.46 -7.86
N LEU A 154 10.45 3.84 -7.97
CA LEU A 154 9.86 4.38 -9.20
C LEU A 154 10.10 5.88 -9.34
N ALA A 155 9.94 6.61 -8.26
CA ALA A 155 10.07 8.06 -8.23
C ALA A 155 10.09 8.60 -6.79
N GLU A 156 10.66 9.80 -6.66
CA GLU A 156 10.41 10.70 -5.54
C GLU A 156 9.63 11.91 -6.08
N ARG A 157 8.47 12.20 -5.50
CA ARG A 157 7.62 13.32 -5.92
C ARG A 157 6.83 13.90 -4.75
N ASN A 158 6.81 15.23 -4.66
CA ASN A 158 6.11 15.97 -3.61
C ASN A 158 6.49 15.52 -2.19
N GLY A 159 7.76 15.14 -1.98
CA GLY A 159 8.23 14.63 -0.69
C GLY A 159 7.76 13.21 -0.36
N LEU A 160 7.26 12.47 -1.34
CA LEU A 160 6.90 11.05 -1.22
C LEU A 160 7.80 10.18 -2.11
N LEU A 161 8.24 9.07 -1.56
CA LEU A 161 9.00 8.02 -2.23
C LEU A 161 8.05 6.87 -2.61
N PHE A 162 8.13 6.42 -3.84
CA PHE A 162 7.30 5.35 -4.40
C PHE A 162 8.18 4.13 -4.69
N THR A 163 8.01 3.07 -3.92
CA THR A 163 8.75 1.81 -4.11
C THR A 163 7.81 0.70 -4.55
N GLU A 164 8.16 0.03 -5.63
CA GLU A 164 7.38 -1.07 -6.22
C GLU A 164 8.09 -2.40 -6.04
N GLY A 165 7.36 -3.41 -5.62
CA GLY A 165 7.78 -4.81 -5.68
C GLY A 165 6.78 -5.64 -6.48
N VAL A 166 7.27 -6.54 -7.31
CA VAL A 166 6.42 -7.45 -8.10
C VAL A 166 6.36 -8.81 -7.42
N LYS A 167 5.16 -9.39 -7.32
CA LYS A 167 5.02 -10.78 -6.83
C LYS A 167 5.55 -11.74 -7.90
N PRO A 168 6.65 -12.45 -7.62
CA PRO A 168 7.21 -13.38 -8.59
C PRO A 168 6.31 -14.60 -8.77
N ASP A 169 6.54 -15.33 -9.85
CA ASP A 169 6.03 -16.68 -9.99
C ASP A 169 6.65 -17.59 -8.93
N ALA A 170 5.90 -18.60 -8.49
CA ALA A 170 6.48 -19.60 -7.62
C ALA A 170 7.58 -20.33 -8.41
N VAL A 171 8.83 -20.17 -7.96
CA VAL A 171 9.92 -20.96 -8.52
C VAL A 171 9.58 -22.43 -8.27
N LYS A 172 9.40 -23.18 -9.36
CA LYS A 172 9.28 -24.63 -9.32
C LYS A 172 10.60 -25.26 -8.89
#